data_b666eb29d08b4b0afd5fa941fcb19832
#
_entry.id   b666eb29d08b4b0afd5fa941fcb19832
#
_cell.length_a   1.000
_cell.length_b   1.000
_cell.length_c   1.000
_cell.angle_alpha   90.00
_cell.angle_beta   90.00
_cell.angle_gamma   90.00
#
_symmetry.space_group_name_H-M   'P 1'
#
loop_
_entity.id
_entity.type
_entity.pdbx_description
1 polymer ?
#
loop_
_entity_poly.entity_id
_entity_poly.type
_entity_poly.pdbx_seq_one_letter_code
_entity_poly.pdbx_strand_id
1 'polypeptide(L)'
;MMHSRRFRLLRSLCCCALLAGPGLASDAAAAPAPVSSGSAPAKPVYAEWFTDEAMRVDLFHAGSGSAEDYSLDEVVWEPLWPGTRVHLIDPFGFGTWRFRVVDAASSREIFRQGYATLFDEWQGTAEAQAGVSRSMSESVRFPWPRKPVVVHLDKRQRDGSFRPAFSLGVDPSSHQISRARPFASFRTVELNPGPPPDKALDVLIVPEGYAREDEAKLQRDLRRFARVFLEYEPWKSQQAHIRFRGVESFSLESGVSEPRKGLHRDTILGSSFNTFDSERYLTVVHTKRLRQIASLAPYDALFVMVNSGRYGGGGVYNQWSVFVSDNEYDDYVMLHEFGHHIAGLADEYYDSAISNDEDLMYPPGVEP
;
A
#
# COMPACT_ATOMS: atom_id res chain seq x y z
N MET A 1 -0.06 -40.03 -41.74
CA MET A 1 1.25 -40.69 -42.00
C MET A 1 2.14 -40.43 -40.84
N MET A 2 2.44 -41.51 -40.14
CA MET A 2 3.30 -41.63 -38.95
C MET A 2 4.76 -41.32 -39.27
N HIS A 3 5.48 -40.67 -38.38
CA HIS A 3 6.89 -41.02 -38.16
C HIS A 3 7.27 -40.71 -36.71
N SER A 4 7.38 -41.78 -35.95
CA SER A 4 7.98 -41.87 -34.63
C SER A 4 9.52 -41.88 -34.75
N ARG A 5 10.22 -41.17 -33.87
CA ARG A 5 11.64 -41.48 -33.59
C ARG A 5 11.86 -41.60 -32.09
N ARG A 6 12.10 -42.85 -31.70
CA ARG A 6 12.65 -43.28 -30.40
C ARG A 6 14.12 -42.89 -30.34
N PHE A 7 14.57 -42.41 -29.19
CA PHE A 7 16.01 -42.41 -28.89
C PHE A 7 16.28 -43.24 -27.61
N ARG A 8 17.35 -44.00 -27.69
CA ARG A 8 17.73 -45.13 -26.83
C ARG A 8 18.50 -44.64 -25.61
N LEU A 9 18.25 -45.34 -24.47
CA LEU A 9 19.12 -45.37 -23.31
C LEU A 9 20.52 -45.97 -23.66
N LEU A 10 21.58 -45.33 -23.19
CA LEU A 10 22.86 -45.99 -23.02
C LEU A 10 23.19 -46.05 -21.53
N ARG A 11 23.19 -47.29 -21.00
CA ARG A 11 23.79 -47.62 -19.72
C ARG A 11 25.28 -47.83 -19.95
N SER A 12 26.16 -47.26 -19.13
CA SER A 12 27.55 -47.63 -19.03
C SER A 12 27.88 -48.05 -17.61
N LEU A 13 28.10 -49.33 -17.45
CA LEU A 13 28.73 -49.92 -16.26
C LEU A 13 30.24 -49.63 -16.36
N CYS A 14 30.85 -49.25 -15.25
CA CYS A 14 32.28 -49.46 -15.10
C CYS A 14 32.63 -49.93 -13.70
N CYS A 15 33.50 -50.94 -13.68
CA CYS A 15 33.82 -51.83 -12.61
C CYS A 15 34.62 -51.25 -11.45
N CYS A 16 34.42 -51.89 -10.31
CA CYS A 16 35.23 -51.79 -9.09
C CYS A 16 36.71 -52.19 -9.30
N ALA A 17 37.60 -51.47 -8.68
CA ALA A 17 38.94 -51.98 -8.29
C ALA A 17 39.19 -51.54 -6.85
N LEU A 18 39.21 -52.55 -5.96
CA LEU A 18 39.64 -52.42 -4.57
C LEU A 18 41.17 -52.33 -4.52
N LEU A 19 41.70 -51.28 -3.90
CA LEU A 19 43.08 -51.23 -3.41
C LEU A 19 43.06 -50.82 -1.94
N ALA A 20 43.49 -51.75 -1.08
CA ALA A 20 43.71 -51.55 0.33
C ALA A 20 45.02 -50.82 0.58
N GLY A 21 45.01 -49.73 1.34
CA GLY A 21 46.16 -48.99 1.83
C GLY A 21 45.97 -48.63 3.32
N PRO A 22 47.05 -48.49 4.10
CA PRO A 22 47.03 -48.61 5.55
C PRO A 22 46.50 -47.36 6.28
N GLY A 23 45.98 -47.59 7.48
CA GLY A 23 45.28 -46.67 8.36
C GLY A 23 46.01 -45.36 8.66
N LEU A 24 45.23 -44.33 8.60
CA LEU A 24 45.51 -43.05 9.23
C LEU A 24 44.53 -42.81 10.38
N ALA A 25 45.12 -42.37 11.49
CA ALA A 25 44.41 -42.08 12.73
C ALA A 25 43.29 -41.04 12.51
N SER A 26 42.13 -41.34 13.04
CA SER A 26 40.96 -40.42 13.07
C SER A 26 41.22 -39.36 14.12
N ASP A 27 41.57 -38.14 13.68
CA ASP A 27 41.39 -36.95 14.49
C ASP A 27 39.88 -36.71 14.62
N ALA A 28 39.33 -36.90 15.83
CA ALA A 28 37.98 -36.55 16.18
C ALA A 28 37.84 -35.02 16.13
N ALA A 29 37.32 -34.51 15.00
CA ALA A 29 36.90 -33.12 14.92
C ALA A 29 35.85 -32.85 15.98
N ALA A 30 36.14 -31.94 16.92
CA ALA A 30 35.20 -31.47 17.92
C ALA A 30 33.95 -30.93 17.23
N ALA A 31 32.77 -31.37 17.65
CA ALA A 31 31.50 -30.84 17.20
C ALA A 31 31.46 -29.33 17.43
N PRO A 32 30.97 -28.55 16.48
CA PRO A 32 30.82 -27.10 16.67
C PRO A 32 29.92 -26.84 17.88
N ALA A 33 30.36 -25.95 18.78
CA ALA A 33 29.57 -25.53 19.93
C ALA A 33 28.19 -25.04 19.46
N PRO A 34 27.11 -25.29 20.22
CA PRO A 34 25.78 -24.81 19.86
C PRO A 34 25.84 -23.29 19.73
N VAL A 35 25.46 -22.79 18.55
CA VAL A 35 25.28 -21.36 18.30
C VAL A 35 24.25 -20.91 19.33
N SER A 36 24.64 -20.01 20.23
CA SER A 36 23.74 -19.41 21.22
C SER A 36 22.53 -18.86 20.46
N SER A 37 21.34 -19.37 20.78
CA SER A 37 20.09 -18.83 20.29
C SER A 37 19.99 -17.38 20.78
N GLY A 38 20.43 -16.45 19.94
CA GLY A 38 20.25 -15.04 20.20
C GLY A 38 18.77 -14.80 20.45
N SER A 39 18.42 -14.26 21.61
CA SER A 39 17.05 -13.83 21.88
C SER A 39 16.59 -12.93 20.76
N ALA A 40 15.38 -13.19 20.22
CA ALA A 40 14.78 -12.34 19.20
C ALA A 40 14.90 -10.88 19.67
N PRO A 41 15.28 -9.94 18.78
CA PRO A 41 15.47 -8.55 19.17
C PRO A 41 14.19 -8.02 19.83
N ALA A 42 14.34 -7.37 20.97
CA ALA A 42 13.20 -6.81 21.71
C ALA A 42 12.39 -5.90 20.79
N LYS A 43 11.05 -5.98 20.85
CA LYS A 43 10.16 -5.12 20.06
C LYS A 43 10.46 -3.65 20.34
N PRO A 44 10.41 -2.76 19.34
CA PRO A 44 10.59 -1.33 19.57
C PRO A 44 9.45 -0.77 20.44
N VAL A 45 9.79 0.12 21.37
CA VAL A 45 8.82 0.81 22.22
C VAL A 45 8.54 2.18 21.64
N TYR A 46 7.28 2.47 21.33
CA TYR A 46 6.86 3.70 20.62
C TYR A 46 7.47 4.97 21.22
N ALA A 47 7.31 5.17 22.55
CA ALA A 47 7.74 6.38 23.23
C ALA A 47 9.27 6.62 23.22
N GLU A 48 10.07 5.58 23.00
CA GLU A 48 11.54 5.70 22.88
C GLU A 48 11.96 6.28 21.53
N TRP A 49 11.19 5.96 20.48
CA TRP A 49 11.59 6.21 19.08
C TRP A 49 10.80 7.32 18.42
N PHE A 50 9.54 7.54 18.83
CA PHE A 50 8.59 8.39 18.09
C PHE A 50 7.92 9.44 18.97
N THR A 51 7.37 10.47 18.31
CA THR A 51 6.40 11.42 18.85
C THR A 51 5.02 11.14 18.26
N ASP A 52 4.01 11.88 18.74
CA ASP A 52 2.61 11.71 18.28
C ASP A 52 2.31 12.37 16.93
N GLU A 53 3.30 12.98 16.29
CA GLU A 53 3.25 13.52 14.93
C GLU A 53 3.54 12.42 13.90
N ALA A 54 3.33 12.69 12.63
CA ALA A 54 3.67 11.77 11.55
C ALA A 54 4.68 12.39 10.57
N MET A 55 5.48 11.53 9.97
CA MET A 55 6.34 11.84 8.85
C MET A 55 5.78 11.13 7.62
N ARG A 56 5.62 11.88 6.52
CA ARG A 56 5.32 11.34 5.21
C ARG A 56 6.49 11.58 4.28
N VAL A 57 6.88 10.57 3.53
CA VAL A 57 7.88 10.65 2.47
C VAL A 57 7.15 10.47 1.15
N ASP A 58 7.10 11.53 0.36
CA ASP A 58 6.53 11.53 -0.98
C ASP A 58 7.65 11.21 -1.99
N LEU A 59 7.35 10.32 -2.91
CA LEU A 59 8.29 9.72 -3.84
C LEU A 59 7.71 9.72 -5.26
N PHE A 60 8.59 9.67 -6.25
CA PHE A 60 8.23 9.25 -7.60
C PHE A 60 8.72 7.82 -7.80
N HIS A 61 7.82 6.94 -8.19
CA HIS A 61 8.10 5.60 -8.67
C HIS A 61 8.02 5.63 -10.18
N ALA A 62 9.13 5.39 -10.87
CA ALA A 62 9.24 5.57 -12.31
C ALA A 62 9.90 4.36 -12.97
N GLY A 63 9.55 4.09 -14.23
CA GLY A 63 10.16 3.00 -14.98
C GLY A 63 9.30 2.50 -16.12
N SER A 64 9.53 1.24 -16.50
CA SER A 64 8.87 0.51 -17.60
C SER A 64 8.39 -0.86 -17.12
N GLY A 65 7.91 -1.71 -18.01
CA GLY A 65 7.51 -3.09 -17.67
C GLY A 65 8.64 -3.98 -17.13
N SER A 66 9.92 -3.58 -17.28
CA SER A 66 11.08 -4.39 -16.89
C SER A 66 12.08 -3.67 -15.99
N ALA A 67 11.89 -2.39 -15.73
CA ALA A 67 12.80 -1.56 -14.93
C ALA A 67 12.02 -0.55 -14.11
N GLU A 68 12.50 -0.30 -12.91
CA GLU A 68 11.89 0.66 -11.98
C GLU A 68 12.97 1.36 -11.14
N ASP A 69 12.66 2.57 -10.74
CA ASP A 69 13.51 3.39 -9.89
C ASP A 69 12.66 4.32 -9.02
N TYR A 70 13.20 4.75 -7.89
CA TYR A 70 12.59 5.70 -6.98
C TYR A 70 13.40 6.96 -6.85
N SER A 71 12.71 8.09 -6.79
CA SER A 71 13.32 9.36 -6.43
C SER A 71 12.49 10.09 -5.37
N LEU A 72 13.19 10.86 -4.52
CA LEU A 72 12.55 11.69 -3.52
C LEU A 72 11.84 12.87 -4.19
N ASP A 73 10.56 13.07 -3.84
CA ASP A 73 9.84 14.31 -4.11
C ASP A 73 9.99 15.27 -2.91
N GLU A 74 9.42 14.93 -1.76
CA GLU A 74 9.60 15.71 -0.53
C GLU A 74 9.41 14.86 0.74
N VAL A 75 9.93 15.36 1.87
CA VAL A 75 9.59 14.87 3.21
C VAL A 75 8.65 15.88 3.86
N VAL A 76 7.55 15.39 4.42
CA VAL A 76 6.44 16.22 4.93
C VAL A 76 6.16 15.90 6.38
N TRP A 77 5.94 16.94 7.18
CA TRP A 77 5.40 16.84 8.52
C TRP A 77 3.87 16.79 8.49
N GLU A 78 3.28 15.89 9.24
CA GLU A 78 1.84 15.85 9.50
C GLU A 78 1.55 15.93 11.01
N PRO A 79 0.45 16.61 11.43
CA PRO A 79 0.26 17.00 12.83
C PRO A 79 0.00 15.86 13.79
N LEU A 80 -0.45 14.69 13.29
CA LEU A 80 -0.83 13.56 14.14
C LEU A 80 -0.56 12.22 13.48
N TRP A 81 -0.05 11.28 14.27
CA TRP A 81 0.01 9.86 13.97
C TRP A 81 -1.19 9.14 14.62
N PRO A 82 -2.19 8.68 13.87
CA PRO A 82 -3.33 7.92 14.41
C PRO A 82 -3.04 6.43 14.53
N GLY A 83 -2.09 5.90 13.74
CA GLY A 83 -1.82 4.48 13.60
C GLY A 83 -1.30 3.80 14.86
N THR A 84 -1.04 2.51 14.73
CA THR A 84 -0.63 1.66 15.86
C THR A 84 0.59 2.18 16.60
N ARG A 85 0.57 2.09 17.94
CA ARG A 85 1.71 2.36 18.82
C ARG A 85 2.32 1.10 19.43
N VAL A 86 1.73 -0.06 19.12
CA VAL A 86 2.14 -1.34 19.71
C VAL A 86 2.64 -2.35 18.66
N HIS A 87 2.13 -2.29 17.44
CA HIS A 87 2.55 -3.12 16.31
C HIS A 87 3.39 -2.32 15.31
N LEU A 88 4.52 -1.79 15.80
CA LEU A 88 5.43 -0.96 15.00
C LEU A 88 6.12 -1.76 13.88
N ILE A 89 6.24 -3.04 14.03
CA ILE A 89 6.73 -3.99 13.03
C ILE A 89 5.54 -4.82 12.57
N ASP A 90 5.14 -4.62 11.33
CA ASP A 90 4.03 -5.33 10.69
C ASP A 90 4.20 -6.86 10.86
N PRO A 91 3.23 -7.53 11.51
CA PRO A 91 3.31 -8.97 11.77
C PRO A 91 2.87 -9.83 10.57
N PHE A 92 2.12 -9.26 9.61
CA PHE A 92 1.51 -10.01 8.50
C PHE A 92 2.49 -10.19 7.34
N GLY A 93 3.24 -9.15 7.04
CA GLY A 93 4.19 -9.14 5.94
C GLY A 93 3.52 -9.19 4.57
N PHE A 94 2.28 -8.71 4.43
CA PHE A 94 1.58 -8.60 3.15
C PHE A 94 2.12 -7.44 2.32
N GLY A 95 1.82 -7.43 1.02
CA GLY A 95 2.21 -6.40 0.08
C GLY A 95 3.36 -6.80 -0.84
N THR A 96 3.34 -6.28 -2.05
CA THR A 96 4.42 -6.41 -3.05
C THR A 96 5.66 -5.61 -2.64
N TRP A 97 5.46 -4.61 -1.81
CA TRP A 97 6.47 -3.75 -1.21
C TRP A 97 6.36 -3.74 0.31
N ARG A 98 7.46 -3.37 0.95
CA ARG A 98 7.46 -2.93 2.34
C ARG A 98 8.39 -1.73 2.48
N PHE A 99 8.07 -0.85 3.40
CA PHE A 99 9.05 0.11 3.87
C PHE A 99 9.46 -0.17 5.31
N ARG A 100 10.70 0.14 5.61
CA ARG A 100 11.31 0.01 6.94
C ARG A 100 11.91 1.32 7.36
N VAL A 101 11.72 1.69 8.62
CA VAL A 101 12.39 2.82 9.26
C VAL A 101 13.42 2.27 10.22
N VAL A 102 14.66 2.65 10.01
CA VAL A 102 15.83 2.14 10.76
C VAL A 102 16.51 3.32 11.45
N ASP A 103 16.79 3.21 12.74
CA ASP A 103 17.58 4.22 13.48
C ASP A 103 18.98 4.31 12.89
N ALA A 104 19.39 5.50 12.47
CA ALA A 104 20.64 5.69 11.73
C ALA A 104 21.89 5.37 12.58
N ALA A 105 21.81 5.53 13.90
CA ALA A 105 22.95 5.32 14.80
C ALA A 105 23.13 3.85 15.18
N SER A 106 22.04 3.14 15.47
CA SER A 106 22.08 1.75 15.95
C SER A 106 21.81 0.70 14.87
N SER A 107 21.35 1.13 13.69
CA SER A 107 20.86 0.24 12.61
C SER A 107 19.69 -0.65 13.06
N ARG A 108 18.98 -0.29 14.12
CA ARG A 108 17.81 -1.01 14.61
C ARG A 108 16.59 -0.65 13.80
N GLU A 109 15.86 -1.65 13.32
CA GLU A 109 14.55 -1.46 12.71
C GLU A 109 13.54 -1.05 13.79
N ILE A 110 12.89 0.09 13.60
CA ILE A 110 11.97 0.69 14.59
C ILE A 110 10.53 0.79 14.07
N PHE A 111 10.34 0.70 12.74
CA PHE A 111 9.02 0.63 12.12
C PHE A 111 9.10 -0.14 10.82
N ARG A 112 8.02 -0.87 10.49
CA ARG A 112 7.86 -1.57 9.21
C ARG A 112 6.39 -1.71 8.85
N GLN A 113 6.07 -1.53 7.57
CA GLN A 113 4.75 -1.78 7.01
C GLN A 113 4.86 -2.27 5.57
N GLY A 114 4.03 -3.26 5.22
CA GLY A 114 3.85 -3.70 3.84
C GLY A 114 2.81 -2.85 3.11
N TYR A 115 2.90 -2.76 1.78
CA TYR A 115 1.95 -2.04 0.94
C TYR A 115 2.02 -2.54 -0.51
N ALA A 116 1.04 -2.14 -1.32
CA ALA A 116 1.04 -2.33 -2.77
C ALA A 116 1.10 -0.99 -3.49
N THR A 117 1.35 -0.99 -4.80
CA THR A 117 1.47 0.23 -5.60
C THR A 117 0.69 0.13 -6.90
N LEU A 118 0.14 1.24 -7.37
CA LEU A 118 -0.42 1.33 -8.72
C LEU A 118 0.63 1.11 -9.81
N PHE A 119 1.91 1.37 -9.50
CA PHE A 119 2.99 1.17 -10.45
C PHE A 119 3.17 -0.31 -10.78
N ASP A 120 3.09 -1.21 -9.79
CA ASP A 120 3.16 -2.65 -10.01
C ASP A 120 2.01 -3.14 -10.91
N GLU A 121 0.79 -2.66 -10.66
CA GLU A 121 -0.36 -2.99 -11.50
C GLU A 121 -0.15 -2.51 -12.94
N TRP A 122 0.34 -1.29 -13.12
CA TRP A 122 0.66 -0.76 -14.43
C TRP A 122 1.77 -1.55 -15.12
N GLN A 123 2.78 -2.03 -14.40
CA GLN A 123 3.86 -2.85 -14.98
C GLN A 123 3.34 -4.12 -15.66
N GLY A 124 2.21 -4.68 -15.20
CA GLY A 124 1.52 -5.82 -15.82
C GLY A 124 0.80 -5.52 -17.14
N THR A 125 0.60 -4.24 -17.48
CA THR A 125 -0.20 -3.84 -18.65
C THR A 125 0.53 -4.02 -19.99
N ALA A 126 -0.23 -4.13 -21.07
CA ALA A 126 0.32 -4.17 -22.43
C ALA A 126 1.14 -2.92 -22.78
N GLU A 127 0.75 -1.75 -22.25
CA GLU A 127 1.47 -0.50 -22.44
C GLU A 127 2.89 -0.57 -21.86
N ALA A 128 3.02 -1.04 -20.63
CA ALA A 128 4.31 -1.19 -19.95
C ALA A 128 5.17 -2.25 -20.66
N GLN A 129 4.58 -3.36 -21.08
CA GLN A 129 5.26 -4.43 -21.83
C GLN A 129 5.72 -3.98 -23.21
N ALA A 130 5.06 -2.98 -23.81
CA ALA A 130 5.50 -2.34 -25.05
C ALA A 130 6.70 -1.37 -24.86
N GLY A 131 7.22 -1.23 -23.63
CA GLY A 131 8.39 -0.41 -23.32
C GLY A 131 8.09 1.06 -23.03
N VAL A 132 6.82 1.42 -22.85
CA VAL A 132 6.46 2.77 -22.36
C VAL A 132 7.00 2.94 -20.94
N SER A 133 7.52 4.13 -20.63
CA SER A 133 7.93 4.51 -19.28
C SER A 133 6.93 5.48 -18.69
N ARG A 134 6.58 5.28 -17.41
CA ARG A 134 5.72 6.18 -16.63
C ARG A 134 6.38 6.54 -15.30
N SER A 135 5.87 7.60 -14.69
CA SER A 135 6.18 7.99 -13.32
C SER A 135 4.88 8.21 -12.56
N MET A 136 4.79 7.65 -11.36
CA MET A 136 3.64 7.76 -10.46
C MET A 136 4.10 8.31 -9.12
N SER A 137 3.28 9.15 -8.49
CA SER A 137 3.55 9.62 -7.13
C SER A 137 3.14 8.54 -6.13
N GLU A 138 3.99 8.27 -5.17
CA GLU A 138 3.74 7.37 -4.05
C GLU A 138 4.09 8.04 -2.73
N SER A 139 3.54 7.53 -1.64
CA SER A 139 3.86 8.03 -0.31
C SER A 139 3.93 6.90 0.69
N VAL A 140 4.93 6.93 1.56
CA VAL A 140 4.98 6.13 2.78
C VAL A 140 4.86 7.03 4.00
N ARG A 141 4.23 6.53 5.07
CA ARG A 141 3.88 7.32 6.24
C ARG A 141 4.14 6.53 7.52
N PHE A 142 4.79 7.16 8.49
CA PHE A 142 5.16 6.54 9.76
C PHE A 142 5.18 7.60 10.88
N PRO A 143 5.20 7.19 12.18
CA PRO A 143 5.25 8.15 13.27
C PRO A 143 6.56 8.97 13.22
N TRP A 144 6.51 10.21 13.65
CA TRP A 144 7.65 11.13 13.59
C TRP A 144 8.81 10.63 14.47
N PRO A 145 9.98 10.34 13.88
CA PRO A 145 11.12 9.83 14.63
C PRO A 145 11.78 10.90 15.50
N ARG A 146 12.26 10.51 16.68
CA ARG A 146 12.98 11.41 17.60
C ARG A 146 14.43 11.66 17.20
N LYS A 147 14.99 10.83 16.32
CA LYS A 147 16.40 10.82 15.91
C LYS A 147 16.50 10.61 14.40
N PRO A 148 17.66 10.90 13.79
CA PRO A 148 17.88 10.56 12.39
C PRO A 148 17.63 9.08 12.08
N VAL A 149 16.98 8.83 10.96
CA VAL A 149 16.59 7.50 10.47
C VAL A 149 17.00 7.29 9.03
N VAL A 150 17.03 6.02 8.62
CA VAL A 150 17.09 5.62 7.21
C VAL A 150 15.76 4.93 6.87
N VAL A 151 15.08 5.45 5.88
CA VAL A 151 13.88 4.83 5.30
C VAL A 151 14.32 3.95 4.14
N HIS A 152 13.98 2.67 4.19
CA HIS A 152 14.24 1.71 3.13
C HIS A 152 12.94 1.30 2.47
N LEU A 153 12.92 1.20 1.15
CA LEU A 153 11.88 0.52 0.38
C LEU A 153 12.47 -0.78 -0.15
N ASP A 154 11.79 -1.87 0.12
CA ASP A 154 12.19 -3.20 -0.32
C ASP A 154 11.07 -3.83 -1.16
N LYS A 155 11.42 -4.39 -2.32
CA LYS A 155 10.50 -5.11 -3.21
C LYS A 155 10.50 -6.61 -2.92
N ARG A 156 9.31 -7.20 -2.84
CA ARG A 156 9.16 -8.66 -2.69
C ARG A 156 9.62 -9.38 -3.95
N GLN A 157 10.30 -10.49 -3.75
CA GLN A 157 10.74 -11.40 -4.80
C GLN A 157 9.83 -12.64 -4.85
N ARG A 158 9.85 -13.39 -5.94
CA ARG A 158 9.04 -14.60 -6.13
C ARG A 158 9.29 -15.71 -5.09
N ASP A 159 10.44 -15.71 -4.44
CA ASP A 159 10.74 -16.63 -3.33
C ASP A 159 10.25 -16.11 -1.97
N GLY A 160 9.50 -14.99 -1.96
CA GLY A 160 9.00 -14.33 -0.76
C GLY A 160 10.02 -13.47 -0.03
N SER A 161 11.30 -13.50 -0.41
CA SER A 161 12.33 -12.61 0.13
C SER A 161 12.11 -11.17 -0.32
N PHE A 162 12.79 -10.23 0.34
CA PHE A 162 12.73 -8.81 -0.02
C PHE A 162 14.10 -8.30 -0.45
N ARG A 163 14.16 -7.61 -1.58
CA ARG A 163 15.35 -6.95 -2.09
C ARG A 163 15.24 -5.43 -1.87
N PRO A 164 16.27 -4.79 -1.29
CA PRO A 164 16.32 -3.33 -1.21
C PRO A 164 16.26 -2.70 -2.61
N ALA A 165 15.38 -1.69 -2.76
CA ALA A 165 15.21 -0.94 -4.00
C ALA A 165 15.59 0.54 -3.83
N PHE A 166 15.30 1.14 -2.66
CA PHE A 166 15.58 2.54 -2.39
C PHE A 166 15.94 2.75 -0.92
N SER A 167 16.73 3.79 -0.65
CA SER A 167 17.08 4.18 0.72
C SER A 167 17.24 5.69 0.83
N LEU A 168 16.69 6.28 1.88
CA LEU A 168 16.72 7.71 2.15
C LEU A 168 17.11 7.97 3.60
N GLY A 169 18.20 8.68 3.84
CA GLY A 169 18.51 9.23 5.18
C GLY A 169 17.67 10.46 5.47
N VAL A 170 17.02 10.50 6.64
CA VAL A 170 16.18 11.62 7.07
C VAL A 170 16.60 12.07 8.46
N ASP A 171 16.93 13.34 8.60
CA ASP A 171 17.08 14.01 9.87
C ASP A 171 15.78 14.76 10.23
N PRO A 172 15.03 14.38 11.28
CA PRO A 172 13.77 15.02 11.64
C PRO A 172 13.93 16.49 12.06
N SER A 173 15.14 16.97 12.33
CA SER A 173 15.44 18.38 12.62
C SER A 173 15.70 19.22 11.35
N SER A 174 15.73 18.60 10.16
CA SER A 174 16.03 19.29 8.91
C SER A 174 14.99 20.37 8.58
N HIS A 175 15.48 21.55 8.24
CA HIS A 175 14.65 22.67 7.75
C HIS A 175 14.07 22.42 6.35
N GLN A 176 14.54 21.39 5.63
CA GLN A 176 14.02 21.02 4.31
C GLN A 176 12.71 20.21 4.41
N ILE A 177 12.31 19.77 5.61
CA ILE A 177 11.04 19.07 5.78
C ILE A 177 9.89 20.06 5.63
N SER A 178 9.00 19.79 4.69
CA SER A 178 7.84 20.60 4.41
C SER A 178 6.84 20.57 5.57
N ARG A 179 6.40 21.77 6.00
CA ARG A 179 5.29 21.95 6.95
C ARG A 179 4.10 22.65 6.31
N ALA A 180 4.09 22.69 4.98
CA ALA A 180 3.00 23.31 4.22
C ALA A 180 1.71 22.52 4.37
N ARG A 181 0.60 23.24 4.50
CA ARG A 181 -0.76 22.67 4.57
C ARG A 181 -1.65 23.34 3.52
N PRO A 182 -1.48 23.01 2.24
CA PRO A 182 -2.08 23.74 1.12
C PRO A 182 -3.63 23.75 1.15
N PHE A 183 -4.25 22.73 1.78
CA PHE A 183 -5.70 22.58 1.87
C PHE A 183 -6.25 22.87 3.27
N ALA A 184 -5.53 23.61 4.11
CA ALA A 184 -5.94 23.89 5.50
C ALA A 184 -7.29 24.66 5.62
N SER A 185 -7.78 25.25 4.55
CA SER A 185 -9.10 25.89 4.50
C SER A 185 -10.28 24.92 4.35
N PHE A 186 -10.03 23.67 3.97
CA PHE A 186 -11.08 22.67 3.91
C PHE A 186 -11.50 22.25 5.30
N ARG A 187 -12.80 22.05 5.48
CA ARG A 187 -13.37 21.61 6.76
C ARG A 187 -13.42 20.09 6.82
N THR A 188 -13.21 19.57 8.02
CA THR A 188 -13.46 18.16 8.33
C THR A 188 -14.78 18.02 9.06
N VAL A 189 -15.53 16.94 8.75
CA VAL A 189 -16.83 16.63 9.34
C VAL A 189 -16.71 15.30 10.09
N GLU A 190 -17.12 15.30 11.35
CA GLU A 190 -17.28 14.06 12.11
C GLU A 190 -18.55 13.35 11.66
N LEU A 191 -18.43 12.10 11.22
CA LEU A 191 -19.53 11.27 10.70
C LEU A 191 -19.92 10.16 11.68
N ASN A 192 -18.92 9.59 12.37
CA ASN A 192 -19.11 8.66 13.48
C ASN A 192 -18.06 8.97 14.57
N PRO A 193 -18.46 9.50 15.72
CA PRO A 193 -17.54 9.73 16.83
C PRO A 193 -17.09 8.42 17.44
N GLY A 194 -15.84 8.38 17.91
CA GLY A 194 -15.25 7.20 18.51
C GLY A 194 -14.20 7.55 19.56
N PRO A 195 -13.42 6.57 20.04
CA PRO A 195 -12.33 6.81 20.97
C PRO A 195 -11.24 7.70 20.36
N PRO A 196 -10.22 8.14 21.16
CA PRO A 196 -9.09 8.89 20.64
C PRO A 196 -8.38 8.14 19.48
N PRO A 197 -7.72 8.86 18.56
CA PRO A 197 -7.11 8.24 17.36
C PRO A 197 -6.16 7.06 17.64
N ASP A 198 -5.42 7.11 18.73
CA ASP A 198 -4.51 6.04 19.17
C ASP A 198 -5.22 4.74 19.62
N LYS A 199 -6.58 4.73 19.66
CA LYS A 199 -7.43 3.60 20.09
C LYS A 199 -8.58 3.33 19.13
N ALA A 200 -8.62 3.99 17.99
CA ALA A 200 -9.65 3.84 16.98
C ALA A 200 -9.02 3.37 15.66
N LEU A 201 -9.83 2.81 14.80
CA LEU A 201 -9.59 2.80 13.37
C LEU A 201 -10.16 4.10 12.81
N ASP A 202 -9.29 5.02 12.43
CA ASP A 202 -9.69 6.30 11.84
C ASP A 202 -9.86 6.15 10.32
N VAL A 203 -11.10 6.18 9.85
CA VAL A 203 -11.47 6.12 8.43
C VAL A 203 -11.81 7.51 7.94
N LEU A 204 -11.15 7.95 6.88
CA LEU A 204 -11.34 9.26 6.29
C LEU A 204 -11.89 9.13 4.86
N ILE A 205 -13.01 9.80 4.58
CA ILE A 205 -13.58 9.93 3.23
C ILE A 205 -13.14 11.27 2.63
N VAL A 206 -12.43 11.20 1.50
CA VAL A 206 -12.06 12.35 0.68
C VAL A 206 -12.95 12.34 -0.57
N PRO A 207 -13.85 13.32 -0.73
CA PRO A 207 -14.71 13.40 -1.90
C PRO A 207 -13.96 13.87 -3.14
N GLU A 208 -14.40 13.38 -4.29
CA GLU A 208 -13.85 13.68 -5.60
C GLU A 208 -14.97 13.95 -6.61
N GLY A 209 -14.79 14.97 -7.46
CA GLY A 209 -15.79 15.33 -8.45
C GLY A 209 -17.08 15.93 -7.89
N TYR A 210 -17.06 16.47 -6.69
CA TYR A 210 -18.13 17.31 -6.15
C TYR A 210 -17.74 18.76 -6.34
N ALA A 211 -18.47 19.49 -7.18
CA ALA A 211 -18.31 20.91 -7.31
C ALA A 211 -19.01 21.65 -6.17
N ARG A 212 -18.83 22.95 -6.05
CA ARG A 212 -19.44 23.72 -4.94
C ARG A 212 -20.96 23.66 -4.92
N GLU A 213 -21.60 23.58 -6.08
CA GLU A 213 -23.05 23.37 -6.23
C GLU A 213 -23.54 22.03 -5.72
N ASP A 214 -22.66 21.01 -5.61
CA ASP A 214 -22.98 19.69 -5.09
C ASP A 214 -22.90 19.60 -3.56
N GLU A 215 -22.66 20.70 -2.84
CA GLU A 215 -22.43 20.67 -1.38
C GLU A 215 -23.49 19.90 -0.60
N ALA A 216 -24.76 20.11 -0.94
CA ALA A 216 -25.87 19.41 -0.27
C ALA A 216 -25.85 17.90 -0.56
N LYS A 217 -25.47 17.48 -1.77
CA LYS A 217 -25.29 16.08 -2.14
C LYS A 217 -24.10 15.49 -1.39
N LEU A 218 -22.96 16.16 -1.41
CA LEU A 218 -21.75 15.75 -0.69
C LEU A 218 -22.05 15.44 0.78
N GLN A 219 -22.76 16.33 1.47
CA GLN A 219 -23.13 16.15 2.88
C GLN A 219 -24.02 14.93 3.11
N ARG A 220 -24.94 14.63 2.20
CA ARG A 220 -25.79 13.42 2.29
C ARG A 220 -24.95 12.15 2.05
N ASP A 221 -24.12 12.15 1.03
CA ASP A 221 -23.32 10.99 0.62
C ASP A 221 -22.30 10.62 1.69
N LEU A 222 -21.57 11.60 2.26
CA LEU A 222 -20.65 11.35 3.38
C LEU A 222 -21.34 10.64 4.55
N ARG A 223 -22.56 11.11 4.96
CA ARG A 223 -23.30 10.48 6.07
C ARG A 223 -23.86 9.12 5.68
N ARG A 224 -24.30 8.95 4.43
CA ARG A 224 -24.82 7.69 3.93
C ARG A 224 -23.75 6.60 4.00
N PHE A 225 -22.59 6.82 3.41
CA PHE A 225 -21.55 5.81 3.32
C PHE A 225 -20.92 5.47 4.68
N ALA A 226 -20.72 6.44 5.56
CA ALA A 226 -20.28 6.15 6.92
C ALA A 226 -21.29 5.26 7.68
N ARG A 227 -22.59 5.50 7.50
CA ARG A 227 -23.65 4.66 8.10
C ARG A 227 -23.65 3.26 7.47
N VAL A 228 -23.66 3.16 6.14
CA VAL A 228 -23.67 1.88 5.41
C VAL A 228 -22.51 1.00 5.85
N PHE A 229 -21.30 1.56 5.89
CA PHE A 229 -20.13 0.81 6.34
C PHE A 229 -20.33 0.17 7.72
N LEU A 230 -20.93 0.90 8.66
CA LEU A 230 -21.17 0.44 10.02
C LEU A 230 -22.39 -0.50 10.17
N GLU A 231 -23.14 -0.77 9.11
CA GLU A 231 -24.24 -1.73 9.08
C GLU A 231 -23.80 -3.15 8.71
N TYR A 232 -22.57 -3.33 8.15
CA TYR A 232 -22.03 -4.62 7.71
C TYR A 232 -20.98 -5.19 8.67
N GLU A 233 -21.00 -6.51 8.85
CA GLU A 233 -19.93 -7.20 9.59
C GLU A 233 -18.64 -7.27 8.74
N PRO A 234 -17.46 -7.24 9.39
CA PRO A 234 -17.21 -7.20 10.83
C PRO A 234 -17.31 -5.79 11.46
N TRP A 235 -17.51 -4.74 10.67
CA TRP A 235 -17.45 -3.35 11.10
C TRP A 235 -18.59 -2.99 12.07
N LYS A 236 -19.76 -3.57 11.86
CA LYS A 236 -20.93 -3.37 12.73
C LYS A 236 -20.64 -3.74 14.18
N SER A 237 -20.07 -4.90 14.42
CA SER A 237 -19.73 -5.33 15.78
C SER A 237 -18.55 -4.55 16.38
N GLN A 238 -17.76 -3.87 15.56
CA GLN A 238 -16.60 -3.06 15.96
C GLN A 238 -16.86 -1.55 15.92
N GLN A 239 -18.09 -1.11 15.64
CA GLN A 239 -18.40 0.31 15.41
C GLN A 239 -17.96 1.26 16.55
N ALA A 240 -17.91 0.77 17.79
CA ALA A 240 -17.44 1.54 18.94
C ALA A 240 -15.92 1.87 18.89
N HIS A 241 -15.18 1.18 18.05
CA HIS A 241 -13.73 1.36 17.83
C HIS A 241 -13.40 2.00 16.49
N ILE A 242 -14.40 2.45 15.72
CA ILE A 242 -14.22 3.04 14.40
C ILE A 242 -14.68 4.50 14.45
N ARG A 243 -13.81 5.39 13.99
CA ARG A 243 -14.15 6.79 13.76
C ARG A 243 -14.23 7.05 12.27
N PHE A 244 -15.31 7.73 11.87
CA PHE A 244 -15.46 8.19 10.50
C PHE A 244 -15.43 9.71 10.43
N ARG A 245 -14.64 10.21 9.48
CA ARG A 245 -14.61 11.62 9.11
C ARG A 245 -14.71 11.78 7.61
N GLY A 246 -15.23 12.93 7.19
CA GLY A 246 -15.18 13.38 5.82
C GLY A 246 -14.43 14.70 5.71
N VAL A 247 -13.91 15.00 4.52
CA VAL A 247 -13.39 16.33 4.19
C VAL A 247 -14.38 17.02 3.26
N GLU A 248 -14.65 18.30 3.47
CA GLU A 248 -15.41 19.12 2.53
C GLU A 248 -14.47 19.69 1.47
N SER A 249 -13.96 18.81 0.59
CA SER A 249 -13.20 19.22 -0.58
C SER A 249 -14.08 19.37 -1.79
N PHE A 250 -13.81 20.37 -2.62
CA PHE A 250 -14.58 20.65 -3.82
C PHE A 250 -13.69 20.68 -5.04
N SER A 251 -14.15 20.05 -6.11
CA SER A 251 -13.59 20.11 -7.45
C SER A 251 -14.03 21.35 -8.19
N LEU A 252 -13.35 21.73 -9.27
CA LEU A 252 -13.79 22.80 -10.17
C LEU A 252 -14.98 22.37 -11.00
N GLU A 253 -15.03 21.08 -11.40
CA GLU A 253 -16.11 20.48 -12.16
C GLU A 253 -16.74 19.29 -11.40
N SER A 254 -18.04 19.11 -11.59
CA SER A 254 -18.78 17.96 -11.09
C SER A 254 -18.55 16.73 -11.98
N GLY A 255 -18.47 15.54 -11.36
CA GLY A 255 -18.31 14.26 -12.04
C GLY A 255 -16.86 13.79 -12.12
N VAL A 256 -16.57 12.94 -13.09
CA VAL A 256 -15.28 12.23 -13.25
C VAL A 256 -14.91 12.11 -14.72
N SER A 257 -13.62 11.98 -15.02
CA SER A 257 -13.15 11.78 -16.39
C SER A 257 -13.48 10.37 -16.90
N GLU A 258 -13.93 10.29 -18.16
CA GLU A 258 -14.19 9.05 -18.91
C GLU A 258 -13.50 9.13 -20.28
N PRO A 259 -12.20 8.87 -20.38
CA PRO A 259 -11.41 9.11 -21.59
C PRO A 259 -11.95 8.41 -22.86
N ARG A 260 -12.44 7.17 -22.74
CA ARG A 260 -13.05 6.45 -23.87
C ARG A 260 -14.31 7.11 -24.44
N LYS A 261 -14.97 7.98 -23.66
CA LYS A 261 -16.09 8.82 -24.12
C LYS A 261 -15.66 10.23 -24.52
N GLY A 262 -14.36 10.53 -24.49
CA GLY A 262 -13.84 11.88 -24.72
C GLY A 262 -14.24 12.88 -23.63
N LEU A 263 -14.63 12.40 -22.43
CA LEU A 263 -15.03 13.23 -21.32
C LEU A 263 -13.83 13.45 -20.39
N HIS A 264 -13.42 14.69 -20.22
CA HIS A 264 -12.36 15.09 -19.32
C HIS A 264 -12.91 16.14 -18.33
N ARG A 265 -12.61 15.96 -17.04
CA ARG A 265 -13.06 16.83 -15.94
C ARG A 265 -11.88 17.33 -15.13
N ASP A 266 -11.91 18.61 -14.79
CA ASP A 266 -10.95 19.22 -13.87
C ASP A 266 -11.44 19.00 -12.42
N THR A 267 -11.00 17.90 -11.85
CA THR A 267 -11.38 17.52 -10.50
C THR A 267 -10.19 17.56 -9.54
N ILE A 268 -10.46 17.62 -8.24
CA ILE A 268 -9.42 17.91 -7.25
C ILE A 268 -8.36 16.81 -7.16
N LEU A 269 -8.73 15.54 -7.37
CA LEU A 269 -7.81 14.40 -7.35
C LEU A 269 -7.50 13.87 -8.76
N GLY A 270 -8.17 14.40 -9.79
CA GLY A 270 -7.98 13.97 -11.17
C GLY A 270 -8.42 12.54 -11.41
N SER A 271 -9.45 12.05 -10.72
CA SER A 271 -9.91 10.68 -10.90
C SER A 271 -10.40 10.41 -12.31
N SER A 272 -10.14 9.20 -12.78
CA SER A 272 -10.47 8.80 -14.14
C SER A 272 -10.86 7.34 -14.21
N PHE A 273 -11.92 7.05 -14.95
CA PHE A 273 -12.16 5.70 -15.47
C PHE A 273 -11.14 5.36 -16.55
N ASN A 274 -11.18 4.14 -17.02
CA ASN A 274 -10.30 3.60 -18.04
C ASN A 274 -8.81 3.58 -17.63
N THR A 275 -8.55 3.57 -16.33
CA THR A 275 -7.20 3.37 -15.80
C THR A 275 -6.64 2.06 -16.35
N PHE A 276 -5.42 2.11 -16.87
CA PHE A 276 -4.71 0.97 -17.48
C PHE A 276 -5.51 0.29 -18.61
N ASP A 277 -6.34 1.05 -19.32
CA ASP A 277 -7.22 0.60 -20.38
C ASP A 277 -8.33 -0.38 -19.94
N SER A 278 -8.58 -0.52 -18.64
CA SER A 278 -9.73 -1.27 -18.11
C SER A 278 -10.98 -0.40 -18.08
N GLU A 279 -12.12 -0.92 -18.54
CA GLU A 279 -13.33 -0.12 -18.67
C GLU A 279 -13.87 0.38 -17.34
N ARG A 280 -13.84 -0.45 -16.31
CA ARG A 280 -14.43 -0.17 -14.99
C ARG A 280 -13.42 0.30 -13.95
N TYR A 281 -12.12 0.21 -14.24
CA TYR A 281 -11.11 0.59 -13.27
C TYR A 281 -11.06 2.09 -13.09
N LEU A 282 -11.31 2.52 -11.87
CA LEU A 282 -11.37 3.91 -11.43
C LEU A 282 -10.27 4.16 -10.41
N THR A 283 -9.42 5.13 -10.66
CA THR A 283 -8.38 5.52 -9.70
C THR A 283 -8.13 7.02 -9.66
N VAL A 284 -7.31 7.46 -8.71
CA VAL A 284 -6.86 8.84 -8.57
C VAL A 284 -5.50 9.04 -9.25
N VAL A 285 -5.33 10.16 -9.94
CA VAL A 285 -4.07 10.54 -10.57
C VAL A 285 -3.20 11.34 -9.60
N HIS A 286 -3.81 12.26 -8.84
CA HIS A 286 -3.09 13.16 -7.95
C HIS A 286 -2.96 12.61 -6.53
N THR A 287 -2.26 11.49 -6.36
CA THR A 287 -2.11 10.79 -5.08
C THR A 287 -1.42 11.64 -4.01
N LYS A 288 -0.42 12.46 -4.38
CA LYS A 288 0.18 13.44 -3.48
C LYS A 288 -0.86 14.43 -2.93
N ARG A 289 -1.77 14.93 -3.80
CA ARG A 289 -2.84 15.84 -3.39
C ARG A 289 -3.85 15.15 -2.46
N LEU A 290 -4.16 13.87 -2.73
CA LEU A 290 -4.96 13.05 -1.82
C LEU A 290 -4.35 13.02 -0.41
N ARG A 291 -3.04 12.76 -0.30
CA ARG A 291 -2.33 12.75 0.99
C ARG A 291 -2.32 14.12 1.67
N GLN A 292 -2.15 15.19 0.92
CA GLN A 292 -2.20 16.56 1.44
C GLN A 292 -3.57 16.90 2.02
N ILE A 293 -4.65 16.49 1.36
CA ILE A 293 -6.03 16.67 1.86
C ILE A 293 -6.27 15.77 3.07
N ALA A 294 -5.85 14.50 3.01
CA ALA A 294 -6.03 13.55 4.10
C ALA A 294 -5.32 13.99 5.39
N SER A 295 -4.19 14.70 5.30
CA SER A 295 -3.46 15.22 6.48
C SER A 295 -4.24 16.24 7.33
N LEU A 296 -5.42 16.66 6.89
CA LEU A 296 -6.30 17.57 7.64
C LEU A 296 -6.99 16.88 8.83
N ALA A 297 -7.08 15.55 8.82
CA ALA A 297 -7.65 14.75 9.90
C ALA A 297 -6.79 13.52 10.18
N PRO A 298 -6.92 12.90 11.36
CA PRO A 298 -6.35 11.57 11.59
C PRO A 298 -6.94 10.54 10.61
N TYR A 299 -6.11 9.66 10.05
CA TYR A 299 -6.56 8.55 9.21
C TYR A 299 -5.61 7.35 9.28
N ASP A 300 -6.17 6.17 9.44
CA ASP A 300 -5.52 4.88 9.20
C ASP A 300 -5.86 4.37 7.81
N ALA A 301 -7.10 4.60 7.39
CA ALA A 301 -7.62 4.19 6.10
C ALA A 301 -8.27 5.36 5.34
N LEU A 302 -8.08 5.36 4.01
CA LEU A 302 -8.59 6.39 3.10
C LEU A 302 -9.60 5.82 2.11
N PHE A 303 -10.77 6.45 2.08
CA PHE A 303 -11.71 6.33 0.97
C PHE A 303 -11.64 7.55 0.06
N VAL A 304 -11.68 7.32 -1.24
CA VAL A 304 -11.99 8.34 -2.25
C VAL A 304 -13.40 8.08 -2.77
N MET A 305 -14.32 8.95 -2.44
CA MET A 305 -15.74 8.89 -2.83
C MET A 305 -15.96 9.75 -4.08
N VAL A 306 -16.21 9.11 -5.22
CA VAL A 306 -16.29 9.78 -6.54
C VAL A 306 -17.76 10.04 -6.90
N ASN A 307 -18.08 11.29 -7.26
CA ASN A 307 -19.39 11.73 -7.70
C ASN A 307 -19.71 11.19 -9.11
N SER A 308 -20.17 9.95 -9.18
CA SER A 308 -20.49 9.27 -10.44
C SER A 308 -21.52 8.16 -10.24
N GLY A 309 -22.40 7.97 -11.23
CA GLY A 309 -23.33 6.84 -11.30
C GLY A 309 -22.79 5.66 -12.12
N ARG A 310 -21.60 5.77 -12.72
CA ARG A 310 -20.98 4.69 -13.47
C ARG A 310 -20.32 3.69 -12.52
N TYR A 311 -20.62 2.39 -12.70
CA TYR A 311 -19.98 1.32 -11.93
C TYR A 311 -18.45 1.35 -12.05
N GLY A 312 -17.74 1.26 -10.92
CA GLY A 312 -16.28 1.14 -10.85
C GLY A 312 -15.75 1.42 -9.46
N GLY A 313 -14.56 0.95 -9.23
CA GLY A 313 -13.81 1.09 -7.99
C GLY A 313 -12.37 0.67 -8.18
N GLY A 314 -11.63 0.61 -7.09
CA GLY A 314 -10.24 0.15 -7.00
C GLY A 314 -9.73 0.26 -5.56
N GLY A 315 -8.97 -0.74 -5.11
CA GLY A 315 -8.37 -0.77 -3.78
C GLY A 315 -6.89 -1.11 -3.85
N VAL A 316 -6.04 -0.29 -3.23
CA VAL A 316 -4.59 -0.49 -3.18
C VAL A 316 -4.17 -0.70 -1.74
N TYR A 317 -3.56 -1.85 -1.44
CA TYR A 317 -3.23 -2.28 -0.09
C TYR A 317 -2.39 -1.24 0.67
N ASN A 318 -2.88 -0.84 1.85
CA ASN A 318 -2.30 0.19 2.72
C ASN A 318 -2.11 1.57 2.05
N GLN A 319 -2.83 1.85 0.95
CA GLN A 319 -2.79 3.15 0.26
C GLN A 319 -4.14 3.86 0.33
N TRP A 320 -5.13 3.41 -0.42
CA TRP A 320 -6.49 3.95 -0.45
C TRP A 320 -7.45 3.00 -1.17
N SER A 321 -8.74 3.24 -1.04
CA SER A 321 -9.77 2.66 -1.89
C SER A 321 -10.63 3.74 -2.54
N VAL A 322 -11.13 3.45 -3.74
CA VAL A 322 -11.95 4.36 -4.55
C VAL A 322 -13.28 3.67 -4.86
N PHE A 323 -14.39 4.39 -4.74
CA PHE A 323 -15.72 3.92 -5.10
C PHE A 323 -16.58 5.08 -5.59
N VAL A 324 -17.67 4.79 -6.29
CA VAL A 324 -18.62 5.78 -6.81
C VAL A 324 -19.82 5.96 -5.87
N SER A 325 -20.50 7.11 -5.94
CA SER A 325 -21.54 7.49 -4.97
C SER A 325 -22.98 7.30 -5.43
N ASP A 326 -23.25 6.98 -6.70
CA ASP A 326 -24.60 6.95 -7.26
C ASP A 326 -24.91 5.70 -8.10
N ASN A 327 -24.14 4.63 -7.92
CA ASN A 327 -24.40 3.35 -8.57
C ASN A 327 -25.24 2.44 -7.67
N GLU A 328 -26.05 1.56 -8.24
CA GLU A 328 -26.88 0.61 -7.47
C GLU A 328 -26.07 -0.39 -6.63
N TYR A 329 -24.78 -0.59 -6.94
CA TYR A 329 -23.84 -1.47 -6.22
C TYR A 329 -22.82 -0.71 -5.40
N ASP A 330 -22.96 0.61 -5.21
CA ASP A 330 -21.94 1.45 -4.58
C ASP A 330 -21.63 1.04 -3.13
N ASP A 331 -22.63 0.60 -2.37
CA ASP A 331 -22.46 0.09 -1.00
C ASP A 331 -21.57 -1.18 -1.00
N TYR A 332 -21.80 -2.10 -1.94
CA TYR A 332 -21.02 -3.32 -2.09
C TYR A 332 -19.58 -2.99 -2.54
N VAL A 333 -19.43 -2.17 -3.58
CA VAL A 333 -18.12 -1.79 -4.11
C VAL A 333 -17.26 -1.11 -3.04
N MET A 334 -17.84 -0.19 -2.25
CA MET A 334 -17.14 0.44 -1.14
C MET A 334 -16.54 -0.57 -0.16
N LEU A 335 -17.32 -1.57 0.25
CA LEU A 335 -16.87 -2.59 1.21
C LEU A 335 -15.83 -3.55 0.59
N HIS A 336 -16.03 -3.93 -0.67
CA HIS A 336 -15.13 -4.78 -1.44
C HIS A 336 -13.75 -4.13 -1.58
N GLU A 337 -13.69 -2.90 -2.09
CA GLU A 337 -12.43 -2.16 -2.26
C GLU A 337 -11.73 -1.86 -0.93
N PHE A 338 -12.52 -1.75 0.15
CA PHE A 338 -11.94 -1.62 1.49
C PHE A 338 -11.26 -2.91 1.95
N GLY A 339 -11.77 -4.07 1.55
CA GLY A 339 -11.13 -5.36 1.81
C GLY A 339 -9.73 -5.43 1.22
N HIS A 340 -9.57 -5.02 -0.03
CA HIS A 340 -8.24 -4.90 -0.66
C HIS A 340 -7.35 -3.89 0.08
N HIS A 341 -7.89 -2.71 0.37
CA HIS A 341 -7.12 -1.63 0.99
C HIS A 341 -6.60 -1.94 2.38
N ILE A 342 -7.46 -2.43 3.30
CA ILE A 342 -7.08 -2.56 4.72
C ILE A 342 -6.54 -3.94 5.07
N ALA A 343 -7.02 -4.99 4.40
CA ALA A 343 -6.70 -6.37 4.73
C ALA A 343 -5.88 -7.08 3.64
N GLY A 344 -5.68 -6.44 2.47
CA GLY A 344 -4.98 -7.05 1.35
C GLY A 344 -5.68 -8.29 0.81
N LEU A 345 -7.02 -8.35 0.90
CA LEU A 345 -7.77 -9.48 0.35
C LEU A 345 -7.65 -9.53 -1.16
N ALA A 346 -7.60 -10.72 -1.73
CA ALA A 346 -7.65 -10.96 -3.16
C ALA A 346 -9.09 -10.92 -3.68
N ASP A 347 -9.26 -10.79 -5.00
CA ASP A 347 -10.55 -10.95 -5.64
C ASP A 347 -11.00 -12.42 -5.63
N GLU A 348 -12.30 -12.64 -5.38
CA GLU A 348 -12.91 -13.98 -5.41
C GLU A 348 -13.15 -14.49 -6.85
N TYR A 349 -12.88 -13.68 -7.88
CA TYR A 349 -13.15 -13.99 -9.28
C TYR A 349 -11.89 -13.85 -10.13
N TYR A 350 -11.74 -14.77 -11.08
CA TYR A 350 -10.61 -14.83 -12.03
C TYR A 350 -10.93 -14.06 -13.30
N ASP A 351 -11.01 -12.76 -13.27
CA ASP A 351 -11.18 -11.97 -14.51
C ASP A 351 -10.53 -10.59 -14.40
N SER A 352 -9.26 -10.60 -14.11
CA SER A 352 -8.51 -9.36 -14.05
C SER A 352 -7.38 -9.39 -15.04
N ALA A 353 -7.55 -8.63 -16.11
CA ALA A 353 -6.45 -8.31 -17.04
C ALA A 353 -5.37 -7.41 -16.38
N ILE A 354 -5.58 -7.00 -15.13
CA ILE A 354 -4.77 -6.04 -14.36
C ILE A 354 -4.50 -6.56 -12.94
N SER A 355 -4.53 -7.86 -12.70
CA SER A 355 -4.11 -8.36 -11.40
C SER A 355 -2.59 -8.25 -11.29
N ASN A 356 -2.11 -7.75 -10.16
CA ASN A 356 -0.78 -8.04 -9.68
C ASN A 356 -0.58 -9.56 -9.70
N ASP A 357 0.66 -9.99 -9.85
CA ASP A 357 1.03 -11.37 -9.55
C ASP A 357 0.64 -11.60 -8.06
N GLU A 358 -0.57 -12.14 -7.83
CA GLU A 358 -1.16 -12.29 -6.48
C GLU A 358 -0.24 -13.10 -5.58
N ASP A 359 0.54 -14.03 -6.16
CA ASP A 359 1.59 -14.78 -5.47
C ASP A 359 2.64 -13.87 -4.80
N LEU A 360 2.78 -12.61 -5.23
CA LEU A 360 3.71 -11.64 -4.64
C LEU A 360 3.10 -10.81 -3.51
N MET A 361 1.79 -10.87 -3.28
CA MET A 361 1.15 -10.11 -2.18
C MET A 361 1.37 -10.74 -0.81
N TYR A 362 1.57 -12.06 -0.76
CA TYR A 362 1.57 -12.81 0.49
C TYR A 362 2.91 -13.50 0.75
N PRO A 363 3.26 -13.77 2.03
CA PRO A 363 4.35 -14.65 2.34
C PRO A 363 4.12 -16.08 1.76
N PRO A 364 5.17 -16.82 1.37
CA PRO A 364 5.02 -18.16 0.85
C PRO A 364 4.20 -19.07 1.77
N GLY A 365 3.20 -19.75 1.21
CA GLY A 365 2.31 -20.67 1.94
C GLY A 365 1.18 -20.00 2.72
N VAL A 366 0.96 -18.73 2.53
CA VAL A 366 -0.24 -18.02 2.97
C VAL A 366 -1.16 -17.88 1.76
N GLU A 367 -2.36 -18.41 1.88
CA GLU A 367 -3.43 -18.20 0.89
C GLU A 367 -4.25 -16.95 1.27
N PRO A 368 -4.72 -16.18 0.28
CA PRO A 368 -5.51 -14.98 0.49
C PRO A 368 -6.86 -15.22 1.15
#